data_239b8db6c17844b3379de890d94ae301
#
_entry.id   239b8db6c17844b3379de890d94ae301
#
_cell.length_a   1.000
_cell.length_b   1.000
_cell.length_c   1.000
_cell.angle_alpha   90.00
_cell.angle_beta   90.00
_cell.angle_gamma   90.00
#
_symmetry.space_group_name_H-M   'P 1'
#
loop_
_entity.id
_entity.type
_entity.pdbx_description
1 polymer ?
#
loop_
_entity_poly.entity_id
_entity_poly.type
_entity_poly.pdbx_seq_one_letter_code
_entity_poly.pdbx_strand_id
1 'polypeptide(L)'
;PDYNSGDQEGFGYFQVTQKKGRRWSTAKAFLEPALKRSNLRLEIKAHTLKILIEDKTAVGVLYQQSGKIKTIRAKKEVIVCAGAVQSPQILELSGIGDAKVLSDRGVKVLHELSGVGENYQDHYIVRQTWKIKKRITLNEQTKGLFLFKELLKYAVSQKGIMTFPGGILSGYVATRPEVSTPDIQYTIVHASFKDVKKRVFDNHPGMTIAPCQLRPESRGSIHIKSPDPFSAPAIKGNFLAEENDCRTIVDGMKIARKIVSAPALKAYADEEIEPGINVDSDEDWLDFARAKGNTVYHPVGTCKMGS
;
A
#
# COMPACT_ATOMS: atom_id res chain seq x y z
N PRO A 1 14.61 8.71 16.96
CA PRO A 1 13.46 9.61 17.12
C PRO A 1 12.17 8.93 16.69
N ASP A 2 11.08 9.30 17.30
CA ASP A 2 9.74 8.86 16.92
C ASP A 2 9.18 9.84 15.87
N TYR A 3 9.13 9.44 14.61
CA TYR A 3 8.60 10.28 13.53
C TYR A 3 7.08 10.50 13.59
N ASN A 4 6.40 9.91 14.57
CA ASN A 4 4.98 10.15 14.86
C ASN A 4 4.79 11.14 16.04
N SER A 5 5.83 11.79 16.53
CA SER A 5 5.79 12.62 17.74
C SER A 5 5.61 14.13 17.53
N GLY A 6 5.27 14.57 16.34
CA GLY A 6 5.00 15.99 16.03
C GLY A 6 5.97 16.59 15.01
N ASP A 7 7.28 16.51 15.19
CA ASP A 7 8.25 16.81 14.13
C ASP A 7 8.54 15.54 13.35
N GLN A 8 8.11 15.55 12.10
CA GLN A 8 8.20 14.36 11.24
C GLN A 8 9.40 14.42 10.31
N GLU A 9 10.03 15.58 10.09
CA GLU A 9 11.11 15.72 9.13
C GLU A 9 12.37 14.98 9.58
N GLY A 10 13.00 14.23 8.66
CA GLY A 10 14.23 13.49 8.91
C GLY A 10 14.11 12.00 8.65
N PHE A 11 15.12 11.24 9.09
CA PHE A 11 15.26 9.81 8.81
C PHE A 11 15.34 8.99 10.10
N GLY A 12 14.67 7.84 10.10
CA GLY A 12 14.66 6.90 11.23
C GLY A 12 14.38 5.47 10.81
N TYR A 13 14.52 4.54 11.75
CA TYR A 13 14.10 3.16 11.50
C TYR A 13 12.58 3.04 11.50
N PHE A 14 12.05 2.18 10.62
CA PHE A 14 10.63 1.87 10.65
C PHE A 14 10.19 1.31 11.98
N GLN A 15 9.14 1.89 12.55
CA GLN A 15 8.41 1.29 13.66
C GLN A 15 7.53 0.16 13.11
N VAL A 16 7.74 -1.06 13.59
CA VAL A 16 7.10 -2.25 13.02
C VAL A 16 6.18 -2.93 14.02
N THR A 17 5.04 -3.39 13.54
CA THR A 17 4.08 -4.16 14.33
C THR A 17 4.54 -5.60 14.41
N GLN A 18 5.39 -5.90 15.41
CA GLN A 18 5.89 -7.24 15.66
C GLN A 18 5.98 -7.56 17.15
N LYS A 19 5.96 -8.83 17.50
CA LYS A 19 6.18 -9.36 18.86
C LYS A 19 7.03 -10.62 18.79
N LYS A 20 8.13 -10.66 19.54
CA LYS A 20 9.08 -11.78 19.54
C LYS A 20 9.53 -12.16 18.12
N GLY A 21 9.99 -11.18 17.33
CA GLY A 21 10.47 -11.38 15.96
C GLY A 21 9.44 -11.87 14.94
N ARG A 22 8.16 -11.87 15.26
CA ARG A 22 7.06 -12.29 14.36
C ARG A 22 6.09 -11.14 14.10
N ARG A 23 5.59 -11.05 12.89
CA ARG A 23 4.53 -10.10 12.55
C ARG A 23 3.34 -10.29 13.50
N TRP A 24 2.90 -9.18 14.11
CA TRP A 24 1.80 -9.15 15.07
C TRP A 24 0.59 -8.45 14.45
N SER A 25 -0.17 -9.21 13.65
CA SER A 25 -1.34 -8.68 12.95
C SER A 25 -2.49 -8.37 13.91
N THR A 26 -3.49 -7.59 13.44
CA THR A 26 -4.74 -7.34 14.18
C THR A 26 -5.45 -8.63 14.54
N ALA A 27 -5.39 -9.66 13.69
CA ALA A 27 -5.93 -10.98 14.02
C ALA A 27 -5.29 -11.55 15.30
N LYS A 28 -3.95 -11.52 15.41
CA LYS A 28 -3.24 -12.00 16.60
C LYS A 28 -3.42 -11.09 17.82
N ALA A 29 -3.47 -9.78 17.60
CA ALA A 29 -3.56 -8.81 18.68
C ALA A 29 -4.94 -8.72 19.31
N PHE A 30 -5.98 -8.79 18.49
CA PHE A 30 -7.36 -8.49 18.92
C PHE A 30 -8.34 -9.64 18.67
N LEU A 31 -8.31 -10.29 17.49
CA LEU A 31 -9.29 -11.30 17.15
C LEU A 31 -9.08 -12.59 17.92
N GLU A 32 -7.87 -13.18 17.91
CA GLU A 32 -7.58 -14.44 18.60
C GLU A 32 -7.96 -14.41 20.10
N PRO A 33 -7.62 -13.36 20.87
CA PRO A 33 -8.10 -13.24 22.25
C PRO A 33 -9.61 -13.11 22.38
N ALA A 34 -10.28 -12.45 21.42
CA ALA A 34 -11.72 -12.21 21.44
C ALA A 34 -12.55 -13.44 21.05
N LEU A 35 -11.99 -14.41 20.31
CA LEU A 35 -12.71 -15.61 19.87
C LEU A 35 -13.26 -16.48 21.03
N LYS A 36 -12.76 -16.26 22.24
CA LYS A 36 -13.28 -16.93 23.44
C LYS A 36 -14.59 -16.35 23.96
N ARG A 37 -15.04 -15.21 23.44
CA ARG A 37 -16.26 -14.54 23.87
C ARG A 37 -17.48 -15.20 23.23
N SER A 38 -18.52 -15.50 24.02
CA SER A 38 -19.76 -16.10 23.54
C SER A 38 -20.57 -15.22 22.59
N ASN A 39 -20.33 -13.90 22.63
CA ASN A 39 -20.99 -12.91 21.77
C ASN A 39 -20.24 -12.63 20.45
N LEU A 40 -19.16 -13.34 20.15
CA LEU A 40 -18.41 -13.23 18.89
C LEU A 40 -18.47 -14.55 18.12
N ARG A 41 -18.92 -14.46 16.87
CA ARG A 41 -18.86 -15.55 15.91
C ARG A 41 -18.04 -15.12 14.70
N LEU A 42 -17.06 -15.93 14.32
CA LEU A 42 -16.21 -15.73 13.14
C LEU A 42 -16.63 -16.71 12.05
N GLU A 43 -17.05 -16.19 10.90
CA GLU A 43 -17.28 -16.97 9.69
C GLU A 43 -16.13 -16.70 8.70
N ILE A 44 -15.35 -17.73 8.39
CA ILE A 44 -14.25 -17.67 7.41
C ILE A 44 -14.66 -18.29 6.08
N LYS A 45 -13.92 -17.96 5.00
CA LYS A 45 -14.24 -18.41 3.63
C LYS A 45 -15.68 -18.07 3.25
N ALA A 46 -16.20 -16.99 3.78
CA ALA A 46 -17.54 -16.46 3.55
C ALA A 46 -17.41 -15.21 2.64
N HIS A 47 -17.75 -15.36 1.37
CA HIS A 47 -17.71 -14.27 0.40
C HIS A 47 -19.01 -13.49 0.44
N THR A 48 -18.97 -12.22 0.83
CA THR A 48 -20.14 -11.34 0.86
C THR A 48 -20.58 -11.02 -0.55
N LEU A 49 -21.84 -11.28 -0.86
CA LEU A 49 -22.42 -11.01 -2.18
C LEU A 49 -23.08 -9.63 -2.22
N LYS A 50 -23.87 -9.30 -1.19
CA LYS A 50 -24.51 -7.98 -1.02
C LYS A 50 -25.07 -7.78 0.38
N ILE A 51 -25.36 -6.54 0.71
CA ILE A 51 -26.17 -6.17 1.87
C ILE A 51 -27.64 -6.32 1.52
N LEU A 52 -28.43 -6.84 2.44
CA LEU A 52 -29.88 -6.92 2.32
C LEU A 52 -30.50 -5.62 2.87
N ILE A 53 -31.27 -4.94 2.04
CA ILE A 53 -31.89 -3.66 2.35
C ILE A 53 -33.40 -3.80 2.21
N GLU A 54 -34.14 -3.48 3.27
CA GLU A 54 -35.61 -3.44 3.34
C GLU A 54 -35.99 -2.06 3.88
N ASP A 55 -36.87 -1.36 3.21
CA ASP A 55 -37.36 -0.03 3.60
C ASP A 55 -36.22 0.95 3.97
N LYS A 56 -35.20 1.02 3.13
CA LYS A 56 -33.98 1.84 3.32
C LYS A 56 -33.14 1.46 4.55
N THR A 57 -33.38 0.32 5.15
CA THR A 57 -32.65 -0.19 6.32
C THR A 57 -31.84 -1.42 5.95
N ALA A 58 -30.57 -1.46 6.38
CA ALA A 58 -29.72 -2.63 6.23
C ALA A 58 -30.12 -3.69 7.25
N VAL A 59 -30.72 -4.79 6.78
CA VAL A 59 -31.30 -5.85 7.62
C VAL A 59 -30.49 -7.13 7.66
N GLY A 60 -29.39 -7.20 6.93
CA GLY A 60 -28.53 -8.39 6.92
C GLY A 60 -27.57 -8.43 5.76
N VAL A 61 -26.95 -9.59 5.56
CA VAL A 61 -25.95 -9.84 4.53
C VAL A 61 -26.23 -11.16 3.83
N LEU A 62 -26.15 -11.16 2.50
CA LEU A 62 -26.13 -12.35 1.68
C LEU A 62 -24.67 -12.72 1.40
N TYR A 63 -24.28 -13.96 1.65
CA TYR A 63 -22.90 -14.43 1.42
C TYR A 63 -22.87 -15.86 0.91
N GLN A 64 -21.78 -16.22 0.24
CA GLN A 64 -21.51 -17.59 -0.19
C GLN A 64 -20.41 -18.22 0.67
N GLN A 65 -20.67 -19.45 1.13
CA GLN A 65 -19.71 -20.25 1.88
C GLN A 65 -19.81 -21.72 1.46
N SER A 66 -18.68 -22.31 1.07
CA SER A 66 -18.62 -23.71 0.58
C SER A 66 -19.61 -24.00 -0.55
N GLY A 67 -19.73 -23.08 -1.52
CA GLY A 67 -20.63 -23.17 -2.66
C GLY A 67 -22.12 -22.90 -2.34
N LYS A 68 -22.50 -22.71 -1.09
CA LYS A 68 -23.89 -22.47 -0.69
C LYS A 68 -24.12 -20.99 -0.37
N ILE A 69 -25.22 -20.45 -0.86
CA ILE A 69 -25.69 -19.11 -0.52
C ILE A 69 -26.37 -19.16 0.85
N LYS A 70 -26.01 -18.22 1.71
CA LYS A 70 -26.51 -18.10 3.09
C LYS A 70 -26.89 -16.66 3.39
N THR A 71 -27.78 -16.47 4.34
CA THR A 71 -28.22 -15.17 4.86
C THR A 71 -27.95 -15.09 6.35
N ILE A 72 -27.42 -13.93 6.79
CA ILE A 72 -27.39 -13.55 8.19
C ILE A 72 -28.18 -12.26 8.35
N ARG A 73 -29.14 -12.26 9.29
CA ARG A 73 -29.92 -11.06 9.64
C ARG A 73 -29.22 -10.27 10.73
N ALA A 74 -29.20 -8.96 10.58
CA ALA A 74 -28.67 -8.02 11.56
C ALA A 74 -29.83 -7.55 12.49
N LYS A 75 -29.55 -7.52 13.80
CA LYS A 75 -30.53 -7.00 14.78
C LYS A 75 -30.41 -5.50 15.01
N LYS A 76 -29.21 -4.93 14.76
CA LYS A 76 -28.93 -3.51 14.98
C LYS A 76 -28.41 -2.86 13.71
N GLU A 77 -27.28 -3.32 13.18
CA GLU A 77 -26.61 -2.69 12.04
C GLU A 77 -25.74 -3.69 11.28
N VAL A 78 -25.35 -3.33 10.07
CA VAL A 78 -24.33 -3.99 9.24
C VAL A 78 -23.14 -3.04 9.12
N ILE A 79 -21.96 -3.48 9.55
CA ILE A 79 -20.72 -2.70 9.49
C ILE A 79 -19.86 -3.22 8.35
N VAL A 80 -19.58 -2.37 7.34
CA VAL A 80 -18.79 -2.72 6.17
C VAL A 80 -17.32 -2.33 6.41
N CYS A 81 -16.45 -3.32 6.58
CA CYS A 81 -15.01 -3.15 6.79
C CYS A 81 -14.19 -3.88 5.70
N ALA A 82 -14.64 -3.84 4.45
CA ALA A 82 -14.03 -4.59 3.34
C ALA A 82 -12.86 -3.85 2.66
N GLY A 83 -12.47 -2.68 3.19
CA GLY A 83 -11.38 -1.85 2.66
C GLY A 83 -11.79 -1.04 1.43
N ALA A 84 -10.87 -0.20 0.95
CA ALA A 84 -11.13 0.78 -0.10
C ALA A 84 -11.50 0.16 -1.47
N VAL A 85 -11.17 -1.11 -1.70
CA VAL A 85 -11.51 -1.78 -2.96
C VAL A 85 -12.88 -2.45 -2.90
N GLN A 86 -13.16 -3.19 -1.82
CA GLN A 86 -14.36 -4.03 -1.78
C GLN A 86 -15.54 -3.38 -1.05
N SER A 87 -15.31 -2.36 -0.22
CA SER A 87 -16.45 -1.64 0.39
C SER A 87 -17.34 -0.97 -0.65
N PRO A 88 -16.80 -0.16 -1.60
CA PRO A 88 -17.63 0.39 -2.67
C PRO A 88 -18.25 -0.70 -3.55
N GLN A 89 -17.52 -1.77 -3.86
CA GLN A 89 -18.06 -2.90 -4.63
C GLN A 89 -19.30 -3.52 -3.94
N ILE A 90 -19.23 -3.77 -2.64
CA ILE A 90 -20.37 -4.32 -1.87
C ILE A 90 -21.55 -3.35 -1.87
N LEU A 91 -21.31 -2.05 -1.71
CA LEU A 91 -22.36 -1.04 -1.75
C LEU A 91 -23.04 -1.00 -3.13
N GLU A 92 -22.26 -0.93 -4.20
CA GLU A 92 -22.79 -0.92 -5.57
C GLU A 92 -23.57 -2.20 -5.91
N LEU A 93 -23.05 -3.39 -5.57
CA LEU A 93 -23.76 -4.67 -5.72
C LEU A 93 -25.06 -4.72 -4.87
N SER A 94 -25.16 -3.90 -3.85
CA SER A 94 -26.36 -3.76 -3.01
C SER A 94 -27.32 -2.67 -3.51
N GLY A 95 -27.02 -2.03 -4.65
CA GLY A 95 -27.86 -0.98 -5.23
C GLY A 95 -27.64 0.41 -4.63
N ILE A 96 -26.49 0.64 -3.95
CA ILE A 96 -26.11 1.93 -3.38
C ILE A 96 -24.89 2.46 -4.15
N GLY A 97 -25.04 3.58 -4.84
CA GLY A 97 -23.98 4.18 -5.66
C GLY A 97 -24.53 5.17 -6.68
N ASP A 98 -23.70 5.59 -7.62
CA ASP A 98 -24.13 6.43 -8.73
C ASP A 98 -25.15 5.69 -9.60
N ALA A 99 -26.31 6.34 -9.85
CA ALA A 99 -27.42 5.73 -10.54
C ALA A 99 -27.08 5.29 -11.97
N LYS A 100 -26.24 6.07 -12.68
CA LYS A 100 -25.81 5.74 -14.04
C LYS A 100 -24.84 4.56 -14.02
N VAL A 101 -23.86 4.57 -13.11
CA VAL A 101 -22.90 3.46 -12.93
C VAL A 101 -23.64 2.15 -12.66
N LEU A 102 -24.61 2.15 -11.76
CA LEU A 102 -25.38 0.96 -11.39
C LEU A 102 -26.26 0.47 -12.55
N SER A 103 -26.99 1.38 -13.19
CA SER A 103 -27.91 1.04 -14.31
C SER A 103 -27.15 0.49 -15.51
N ASP A 104 -26.02 1.09 -15.90
CA ASP A 104 -25.17 0.62 -17.00
C ASP A 104 -24.63 -0.81 -16.77
N ARG A 105 -24.65 -1.28 -15.53
CA ARG A 105 -24.16 -2.63 -15.13
C ARG A 105 -25.29 -3.58 -14.73
N GLY A 106 -26.55 -3.17 -14.95
CA GLY A 106 -27.71 -4.00 -14.68
C GLY A 106 -28.04 -4.19 -13.20
N VAL A 107 -27.55 -3.30 -12.33
CA VAL A 107 -27.86 -3.29 -10.90
C VAL A 107 -29.01 -2.32 -10.64
N LYS A 108 -30.05 -2.79 -9.93
CA LYS A 108 -31.19 -1.94 -9.54
C LYS A 108 -30.74 -0.88 -8.53
N VAL A 109 -30.97 0.37 -8.82
CA VAL A 109 -30.72 1.48 -7.90
C VAL A 109 -31.72 1.43 -6.74
N LEU A 110 -31.23 1.29 -5.52
CA LEU A 110 -32.02 1.38 -4.29
C LEU A 110 -31.81 2.73 -3.59
N HIS A 111 -30.59 3.26 -3.67
CA HIS A 111 -30.24 4.56 -3.11
C HIS A 111 -29.13 5.19 -3.93
N GLU A 112 -29.39 6.37 -4.48
CA GLU A 112 -28.36 7.12 -5.18
C GLU A 112 -27.39 7.76 -4.20
N LEU A 113 -26.10 7.46 -4.39
CA LEU A 113 -25.01 8.00 -3.61
C LEU A 113 -23.77 8.08 -4.52
N SER A 114 -23.64 9.18 -5.27
CA SER A 114 -22.66 9.33 -6.34
C SER A 114 -21.19 9.26 -5.88
N GLY A 115 -20.92 9.51 -4.59
CA GLY A 115 -19.58 9.42 -4.02
C GLY A 115 -19.06 7.99 -3.79
N VAL A 116 -19.90 6.95 -3.93
CA VAL A 116 -19.46 5.56 -3.79
C VAL A 116 -18.57 5.17 -4.95
N GLY A 117 -17.37 4.69 -4.63
CA GLY A 117 -16.35 4.31 -5.61
C GLY A 117 -15.51 5.45 -6.13
N GLU A 118 -15.89 6.70 -5.90
CA GLU A 118 -15.14 7.89 -6.30
C GLU A 118 -14.08 8.28 -5.26
N ASN A 119 -13.26 9.30 -5.58
CA ASN A 119 -12.23 9.85 -4.71
C ASN A 119 -11.17 8.81 -4.27
N TYR A 120 -10.88 7.83 -5.13
CA TYR A 120 -9.75 6.92 -4.89
C TYR A 120 -8.45 7.71 -4.79
N GLN A 121 -7.71 7.45 -3.74
CA GLN A 121 -6.38 7.99 -3.51
C GLN A 121 -5.45 6.84 -3.09
N ASP A 122 -4.21 6.90 -3.55
CA ASP A 122 -3.17 5.96 -3.12
C ASP A 122 -1.81 6.63 -3.25
N HIS A 123 -0.85 6.18 -2.49
CA HIS A 123 0.51 6.62 -2.60
C HIS A 123 1.17 6.06 -3.87
N TYR A 124 1.84 6.94 -4.62
CA TYR A 124 2.63 6.57 -5.78
C TYR A 124 4.10 6.54 -5.42
N ILE A 125 4.79 5.44 -5.70
CA ILE A 125 6.19 5.20 -5.35
C ILE A 125 7.03 4.93 -6.58
N VAL A 126 8.22 5.51 -6.64
CA VAL A 126 9.21 5.23 -7.68
C VAL A 126 10.47 4.68 -7.02
N ARG A 127 11.05 3.62 -7.57
CA ARG A 127 12.25 3.00 -7.02
C ARG A 127 13.48 3.43 -7.79
N GLN A 128 14.44 3.97 -7.07
CA GLN A 128 15.78 4.28 -7.58
C GLN A 128 16.77 3.28 -6.97
N THR A 129 17.68 2.76 -7.77
CA THR A 129 18.52 1.64 -7.39
C THR A 129 20.00 1.96 -7.64
N TRP A 130 20.83 1.68 -6.64
CA TRP A 130 22.28 1.83 -6.71
C TRP A 130 22.96 0.51 -6.42
N LYS A 131 24.05 0.25 -7.14
CA LYS A 131 25.02 -0.78 -6.81
C LYS A 131 25.87 -0.32 -5.63
N ILE A 132 26.23 -1.24 -4.75
CA ILE A 132 27.01 -0.96 -3.54
C ILE A 132 28.36 -1.64 -3.63
N LYS A 133 29.43 -0.91 -3.28
CA LYS A 133 30.82 -1.40 -3.34
C LYS A 133 31.11 -2.55 -2.38
N LYS A 134 30.42 -2.58 -1.23
CA LYS A 134 30.66 -3.56 -0.17
C LYS A 134 29.58 -4.64 -0.12
N ARG A 135 29.94 -5.84 0.24
CA ARG A 135 29.03 -6.99 0.42
C ARG A 135 28.35 -6.96 1.79
N ILE A 136 27.52 -5.96 2.02
CA ILE A 136 26.82 -5.69 3.29
C ILE A 136 25.29 -5.64 3.13
N THR A 137 24.78 -6.06 1.99
CA THR A 137 23.36 -5.93 1.64
C THR A 137 22.60 -7.27 1.74
N LEU A 138 21.29 -7.24 1.72
CA LEU A 138 20.48 -8.45 1.74
C LEU A 138 20.70 -9.33 0.50
N ASN A 139 21.17 -8.76 -0.60
CA ASN A 139 21.41 -9.50 -1.84
C ASN A 139 22.36 -10.68 -1.64
N GLU A 140 23.39 -10.54 -0.78
CA GLU A 140 24.31 -11.62 -0.43
C GLU A 140 23.97 -12.31 0.89
N GLN A 141 23.40 -11.58 1.86
CA GLN A 141 23.06 -12.16 3.18
C GLN A 141 21.93 -13.19 3.13
N THR A 142 21.11 -13.14 2.08
CA THR A 142 20.02 -14.10 1.86
C THR A 142 20.39 -15.29 0.98
N LYS A 143 21.71 -15.56 0.80
CA LYS A 143 22.21 -16.66 -0.02
C LYS A 143 23.19 -17.57 0.75
N GLY A 144 23.23 -18.84 0.37
CA GLY A 144 24.24 -19.80 0.84
C GLY A 144 24.37 -19.90 2.35
N LEU A 145 25.61 -19.95 2.82
CA LEU A 145 25.93 -20.12 4.25
C LEU A 145 25.46 -18.95 5.13
N PHE A 146 25.40 -17.74 4.58
CA PHE A 146 24.88 -16.59 5.32
C PHE A 146 23.40 -16.76 5.63
N LEU A 147 22.60 -17.17 4.67
CA LEU A 147 21.18 -17.45 4.90
C LEU A 147 21.01 -18.55 5.96
N PHE A 148 21.78 -19.63 5.88
CA PHE A 148 21.72 -20.70 6.87
C PHE A 148 22.02 -20.20 8.29
N LYS A 149 23.04 -19.38 8.48
CA LYS A 149 23.37 -18.76 9.77
C LYS A 149 22.24 -17.87 10.28
N GLU A 150 21.63 -17.05 9.42
CA GLU A 150 20.53 -16.17 9.81
C GLU A 150 19.24 -16.96 10.13
N LEU A 151 18.97 -18.05 9.43
CA LEU A 151 17.85 -18.96 9.77
C LEU A 151 18.06 -19.61 11.13
N LEU A 152 19.28 -20.09 11.42
CA LEU A 152 19.62 -20.67 12.74
C LEU A 152 19.50 -19.61 13.85
N LYS A 153 20.03 -18.41 13.62
CA LYS A 153 19.91 -17.28 14.55
C LYS A 153 18.45 -16.94 14.84
N TYR A 154 17.62 -16.90 13.81
CA TYR A 154 16.19 -16.65 13.97
C TYR A 154 15.50 -17.78 14.73
N ALA A 155 15.79 -19.05 14.44
CA ALA A 155 15.21 -20.20 15.11
C ALA A 155 15.51 -20.19 16.62
N VAL A 156 16.74 -19.83 17.02
CA VAL A 156 17.18 -19.82 18.42
C VAL A 156 16.76 -18.55 19.16
N SER A 157 16.93 -17.38 18.55
CA SER A 157 16.81 -16.08 19.25
C SER A 157 15.65 -15.21 18.78
N GLN A 158 14.99 -15.56 17.68
CA GLN A 158 13.95 -14.75 17.02
C GLN A 158 14.46 -13.33 16.66
N LYS A 159 15.74 -13.21 16.28
CA LYS A 159 16.42 -11.96 15.90
C LYS A 159 17.10 -12.12 14.54
N GLY A 160 17.64 -11.01 14.00
CA GLY A 160 18.38 -10.99 12.75
C GLY A 160 17.55 -10.55 11.55
N ILE A 161 18.11 -10.73 10.35
CA ILE A 161 17.52 -10.20 9.10
C ILE A 161 16.12 -10.74 8.80
N MET A 162 15.79 -11.94 9.33
CA MET A 162 14.45 -12.53 9.16
C MET A 162 13.34 -11.77 9.89
N THR A 163 13.69 -10.81 10.76
CA THR A 163 12.74 -9.95 11.49
C THR A 163 12.58 -8.58 10.84
N PHE A 164 13.34 -8.30 9.78
CA PHE A 164 13.29 -7.00 9.13
C PHE A 164 12.01 -6.82 8.29
N PRO A 165 11.42 -5.62 8.29
CA PRO A 165 10.38 -5.26 7.32
C PRO A 165 10.96 -5.15 5.91
N GLY A 166 10.09 -4.97 4.90
CA GLY A 166 10.51 -4.78 3.52
C GLY A 166 11.37 -3.54 3.27
N GLY A 167 11.21 -2.49 4.10
CA GLY A 167 12.10 -1.32 4.20
C GLY A 167 12.64 -1.22 5.62
N ILE A 168 13.88 -0.79 5.80
CA ILE A 168 14.50 -0.67 7.13
C ILE A 168 14.41 0.74 7.65
N LEU A 169 14.64 1.72 6.77
CA LEU A 169 14.62 3.13 7.11
C LEU A 169 13.46 3.82 6.39
N SER A 170 12.83 4.73 7.10
CA SER A 170 11.91 5.71 6.55
C SER A 170 12.50 7.10 6.70
N GLY A 171 12.25 7.96 5.73
CA GLY A 171 12.57 9.37 5.79
C GLY A 171 11.38 10.19 5.36
N TYR A 172 11.20 11.36 5.94
CA TYR A 172 10.15 12.31 5.60
C TYR A 172 10.80 13.64 5.31
N VAL A 173 10.49 14.23 4.15
CA VAL A 173 11.13 15.45 3.68
C VAL A 173 10.09 16.34 3.00
N ALA A 174 10.15 17.64 3.28
CA ALA A 174 9.49 18.65 2.48
C ALA A 174 10.31 18.88 1.19
N THR A 175 9.71 18.69 0.03
CA THR A 175 10.43 18.80 -1.24
C THR A 175 10.79 20.25 -1.59
N ARG A 176 10.05 21.22 -1.04
CA ARG A 176 10.16 22.64 -1.35
C ARG A 176 9.91 23.50 -0.10
N PRO A 177 10.49 24.71 -0.04
CA PRO A 177 10.34 25.59 1.13
C PRO A 177 8.90 26.02 1.44
N GLU A 178 8.04 26.08 0.42
CA GLU A 178 6.63 26.45 0.57
C GLU A 178 5.76 25.34 1.16
N VAL A 179 6.26 24.12 1.24
CA VAL A 179 5.51 22.98 1.80
C VAL A 179 5.68 22.96 3.30
N SER A 180 4.60 23.15 4.03
CA SER A 180 4.60 23.30 5.50
C SER A 180 4.83 22.00 6.28
N THR A 181 4.65 20.85 5.63
CA THR A 181 4.85 19.52 6.24
C THR A 181 5.45 18.59 5.18
N PRO A 182 6.23 17.56 5.56
CA PRO A 182 6.79 16.62 4.61
C PRO A 182 5.74 16.09 3.62
N ASP A 183 6.04 16.16 2.34
CA ASP A 183 5.19 15.71 1.23
C ASP A 183 5.74 14.45 0.54
N ILE A 184 7.00 14.07 0.84
CA ILE A 184 7.62 12.82 0.40
C ILE A 184 8.01 11.96 1.60
N GLN A 185 7.70 10.68 1.51
CA GLN A 185 8.26 9.61 2.33
C GLN A 185 9.27 8.82 1.52
N TYR A 186 10.44 8.57 2.07
CA TYR A 186 11.41 7.62 1.53
C TYR A 186 11.30 6.27 2.23
N THR A 187 11.27 5.22 1.45
CA THR A 187 11.54 3.86 1.93
C THR A 187 12.92 3.46 1.47
N ILE A 188 13.83 3.17 2.40
CA ILE A 188 15.18 2.76 2.10
C ILE A 188 15.36 1.27 2.44
N VAL A 189 15.85 0.53 1.44
CA VAL A 189 16.12 -0.90 1.53
C VAL A 189 17.58 -1.14 1.16
N HIS A 190 18.33 -1.84 2.01
CA HIS A 190 19.69 -2.27 1.68
C HIS A 190 19.68 -3.53 0.81
N ALA A 191 18.95 -3.46 -0.27
CA ALA A 191 18.84 -4.48 -1.31
C ALA A 191 18.44 -3.85 -2.63
N SER A 192 18.75 -4.52 -3.74
CA SER A 192 18.21 -4.26 -5.05
C SER A 192 17.54 -5.50 -5.63
N PHE A 193 16.60 -5.31 -6.56
CA PHE A 193 15.73 -6.36 -7.03
C PHE A 193 15.76 -6.46 -8.56
N LYS A 194 16.10 -7.62 -9.09
CA LYS A 194 15.91 -7.99 -10.49
C LYS A 194 14.41 -8.06 -10.86
N ASP A 195 13.60 -8.54 -9.93
CA ASP A 195 12.14 -8.62 -10.08
C ASP A 195 11.48 -8.33 -8.71
N VAL A 196 10.93 -7.14 -8.57
CA VAL A 196 10.28 -6.71 -7.34
C VAL A 196 9.01 -7.52 -7.06
N LYS A 197 8.23 -7.87 -8.10
CA LYS A 197 6.95 -8.60 -7.96
C LYS A 197 7.20 -10.02 -7.45
N LYS A 198 8.24 -10.68 -7.98
CA LYS A 198 8.65 -12.02 -7.57
C LYS A 198 9.61 -12.01 -6.37
N ARG A 199 9.99 -10.84 -5.87
CA ARG A 199 10.96 -10.66 -4.77
C ARG A 199 12.32 -11.32 -5.05
N VAL A 200 12.76 -11.26 -6.29
CA VAL A 200 14.06 -11.80 -6.72
C VAL A 200 15.11 -10.69 -6.61
N PHE A 201 16.10 -10.89 -5.76
CA PHE A 201 17.21 -9.96 -5.60
C PHE A 201 18.15 -10.01 -6.83
N ASP A 202 18.85 -8.90 -7.06
CA ASP A 202 19.98 -8.85 -7.98
C ASP A 202 21.13 -9.75 -7.51
N ASN A 203 22.05 -10.06 -8.43
CA ASN A 203 23.22 -10.88 -8.13
C ASN A 203 24.41 -10.07 -7.57
N HIS A 204 24.28 -8.76 -7.49
CA HIS A 204 25.28 -7.85 -6.93
C HIS A 204 24.73 -7.18 -5.66
N PRO A 205 25.61 -6.65 -4.78
CA PRO A 205 25.20 -5.80 -3.67
C PRO A 205 24.44 -4.57 -4.17
N GLY A 206 23.30 -4.25 -3.54
CA GLY A 206 22.48 -3.15 -3.99
C GLY A 206 21.72 -2.45 -2.87
N MET A 207 21.30 -1.23 -3.16
CA MET A 207 20.45 -0.40 -2.30
C MET A 207 19.32 0.20 -3.13
N THR A 208 18.16 0.29 -2.57
CA THR A 208 17.01 0.96 -3.16
C THR A 208 16.56 2.10 -2.27
N ILE A 209 16.37 3.28 -2.83
CA ILE A 209 15.67 4.41 -2.21
C ILE A 209 14.42 4.68 -3.03
N ALA A 210 13.29 4.72 -2.37
CA ALA A 210 12.02 4.84 -3.04
C ALA A 210 11.22 6.02 -2.45
N PRO A 211 11.22 7.18 -3.12
CA PRO A 211 10.33 8.28 -2.81
C PRO A 211 8.87 7.88 -3.07
N CYS A 212 8.02 8.27 -2.16
CA CYS A 212 6.59 8.05 -2.18
C CYS A 212 5.88 9.35 -1.81
N GLN A 213 5.00 9.82 -2.68
CA GLN A 213 4.22 11.01 -2.42
C GLN A 213 3.19 10.75 -1.31
N LEU A 214 3.12 11.65 -0.31
CA LEU A 214 2.26 11.48 0.86
C LEU A 214 0.85 12.05 0.69
N ARG A 215 0.70 13.10 -0.10
CA ARG A 215 -0.58 13.81 -0.29
C ARG A 215 -0.88 14.04 -1.77
N PRO A 216 -1.22 12.99 -2.52
CA PRO A 216 -1.55 13.13 -3.94
C PRO A 216 -2.84 13.95 -4.11
N GLU A 217 -2.85 14.81 -5.12
CA GLU A 217 -4.03 15.57 -5.57
C GLU A 217 -4.82 14.80 -6.62
N SER A 218 -4.18 13.93 -7.38
CA SER A 218 -4.82 13.06 -8.36
C SER A 218 -5.88 12.18 -7.71
N ARG A 219 -7.03 12.06 -8.36
CA ARG A 219 -8.18 11.26 -7.91
C ARG A 219 -8.53 10.22 -8.95
N GLY A 220 -8.80 9.02 -8.48
CA GLY A 220 -9.27 7.90 -9.26
C GLY A 220 -10.61 7.36 -8.78
N SER A 221 -10.98 6.19 -9.29
CA SER A 221 -12.25 5.54 -8.93
C SER A 221 -12.16 4.02 -8.92
N ILE A 222 -13.10 3.39 -8.21
CA ILE A 222 -13.29 1.93 -8.17
C ILE A 222 -14.78 1.63 -8.33
N HIS A 223 -15.13 0.95 -9.43
CA HIS A 223 -16.53 0.60 -9.72
C HIS A 223 -16.67 -0.86 -10.14
N ILE A 224 -17.84 -1.44 -9.91
CA ILE A 224 -18.19 -2.76 -10.45
C ILE A 224 -18.16 -2.75 -11.98
N LYS A 225 -17.84 -3.88 -12.58
CA LYS A 225 -17.92 -4.10 -14.04
C LYS A 225 -19.18 -4.84 -14.46
N SER A 226 -19.79 -5.55 -13.55
CA SER A 226 -20.99 -6.37 -13.76
C SER A 226 -21.70 -6.62 -12.42
N PRO A 227 -22.91 -7.18 -12.42
CA PRO A 227 -23.62 -7.56 -11.19
C PRO A 227 -23.05 -8.84 -10.54
N ASP A 228 -22.05 -9.47 -11.13
CA ASP A 228 -21.40 -10.66 -10.57
C ASP A 228 -20.47 -10.27 -9.39
N PRO A 229 -20.75 -10.70 -8.15
CA PRO A 229 -19.95 -10.38 -6.98
C PRO A 229 -18.54 -11.01 -6.98
N PHE A 230 -18.28 -11.96 -7.87
CA PHE A 230 -16.96 -12.58 -8.05
C PHE A 230 -16.12 -11.86 -9.10
N SER A 231 -16.70 -10.99 -9.89
CA SER A 231 -15.97 -10.16 -10.84
C SER A 231 -15.18 -9.08 -10.12
N ALA A 232 -13.86 -9.02 -10.36
CA ALA A 232 -13.04 -7.95 -9.80
C ALA A 232 -13.50 -6.57 -10.33
N PRO A 233 -13.56 -5.53 -9.49
CA PRO A 233 -13.97 -4.19 -9.90
C PRO A 233 -12.96 -3.58 -10.88
N ALA A 234 -13.38 -2.55 -11.61
CA ALA A 234 -12.49 -1.69 -12.37
C ALA A 234 -11.83 -0.70 -11.42
N ILE A 235 -10.50 -0.66 -11.42
CA ILE A 235 -9.71 0.27 -10.61
C ILE A 235 -9.03 1.24 -11.55
N LYS A 236 -9.34 2.52 -11.42
CA LYS A 236 -8.71 3.63 -12.11
C LYS A 236 -7.85 4.40 -11.09
N GLY A 237 -6.53 4.20 -11.10
CA GLY A 237 -5.63 4.89 -10.16
C GLY A 237 -5.49 6.37 -10.45
N ASN A 238 -5.46 6.74 -11.73
CA ASN A 238 -5.29 8.10 -12.24
C ASN A 238 -4.07 8.85 -11.66
N PHE A 239 -2.99 8.11 -11.38
CA PHE A 239 -1.77 8.65 -10.79
C PHE A 239 -1.11 9.68 -11.71
N LEU A 240 -0.47 10.68 -11.11
CA LEU A 240 0.26 11.75 -11.82
C LEU A 240 -0.62 12.51 -12.85
N ALA A 241 -1.92 12.64 -12.59
CA ALA A 241 -2.83 13.44 -13.40
C ALA A 241 -2.70 14.93 -13.09
N GLU A 242 -2.34 15.27 -11.85
CA GLU A 242 -2.18 16.65 -11.41
C GLU A 242 -0.69 17.06 -11.47
N GLU A 243 -0.45 18.31 -11.86
CA GLU A 243 0.90 18.87 -12.05
C GLU A 243 1.71 18.84 -10.76
N ASN A 244 1.07 19.17 -9.62
CA ASN A 244 1.73 19.13 -8.32
C ASN A 244 2.21 17.72 -7.94
N ASP A 245 1.48 16.67 -8.32
CA ASP A 245 1.88 15.28 -8.11
C ASP A 245 3.12 14.93 -8.95
N CYS A 246 3.13 15.37 -10.20
CA CYS A 246 4.28 15.19 -11.09
C CYS A 246 5.53 15.89 -10.56
N ARG A 247 5.40 17.16 -10.16
CA ARG A 247 6.48 17.96 -9.59
C ARG A 247 7.02 17.34 -8.31
N THR A 248 6.13 16.98 -7.38
CA THR A 248 6.53 16.43 -6.08
C THR A 248 7.31 15.12 -6.21
N ILE A 249 6.88 14.20 -7.09
CA ILE A 249 7.62 12.93 -7.26
C ILE A 249 8.98 13.15 -7.95
N VAL A 250 9.08 14.07 -8.90
CA VAL A 250 10.34 14.43 -9.55
C VAL A 250 11.32 15.04 -8.54
N ASP A 251 10.87 16.03 -7.76
CA ASP A 251 11.67 16.64 -6.70
C ASP A 251 12.15 15.59 -5.69
N GLY A 252 11.25 14.68 -5.28
CA GLY A 252 11.58 13.57 -4.40
C GLY A 252 12.68 12.66 -4.96
N MET A 253 12.64 12.32 -6.24
CA MET A 253 13.67 11.50 -6.89
C MET A 253 15.01 12.22 -6.96
N LYS A 254 15.03 13.52 -7.28
CA LYS A 254 16.25 14.34 -7.29
C LYS A 254 16.88 14.45 -5.91
N ILE A 255 16.06 14.63 -4.87
CA ILE A 255 16.56 14.65 -3.49
C ILE A 255 17.17 13.30 -3.11
N ALA A 256 16.57 12.15 -3.49
CA ALA A 256 17.16 10.84 -3.25
C ALA A 256 18.55 10.69 -3.89
N ARG A 257 18.74 11.12 -5.14
CA ARG A 257 20.04 11.15 -5.81
C ARG A 257 21.04 12.03 -5.04
N LYS A 258 20.61 13.21 -4.58
CA LYS A 258 21.44 14.11 -3.75
C LYS A 258 21.86 13.46 -2.44
N ILE A 259 20.96 12.74 -1.77
CA ILE A 259 21.25 12.01 -0.51
C ILE A 259 22.35 10.95 -0.75
N VAL A 260 22.23 10.16 -1.81
CA VAL A 260 23.25 9.12 -2.14
C VAL A 260 24.60 9.74 -2.53
N SER A 261 24.58 10.92 -3.13
CA SER A 261 25.78 11.66 -3.52
C SER A 261 26.51 12.33 -2.35
N ALA A 262 25.87 12.41 -1.17
CA ALA A 262 26.49 12.97 0.03
C ALA A 262 27.70 12.11 0.49
N PRO A 263 28.77 12.72 1.05
CA PRO A 263 30.04 12.03 1.36
C PRO A 263 29.87 10.72 2.14
N ALA A 264 28.95 10.67 3.09
CA ALA A 264 28.71 9.50 3.94
C ALA A 264 28.20 8.30 3.14
N LEU A 265 27.30 8.47 2.18
CA LEU A 265 26.75 7.39 1.36
C LEU A 265 27.56 7.15 0.09
N LYS A 266 28.15 8.19 -0.49
CA LYS A 266 29.01 8.08 -1.68
C LYS A 266 30.18 7.12 -1.48
N ALA A 267 30.68 6.99 -0.25
CA ALA A 267 31.72 6.02 0.12
C ALA A 267 31.27 4.56 -0.10
N TYR A 268 30.00 4.28 -0.08
CA TYR A 268 29.39 2.96 -0.25
C TYR A 268 28.77 2.76 -1.63
N ALA A 269 28.15 3.81 -2.20
CA ALA A 269 27.53 3.76 -3.52
C ALA A 269 28.60 3.65 -4.63
N ASP A 270 28.32 2.83 -5.63
CA ASP A 270 29.16 2.61 -6.81
C ASP A 270 28.51 3.27 -8.03
N GLU A 271 27.46 2.69 -8.54
CA GLU A 271 26.77 3.06 -9.77
C GLU A 271 25.27 3.24 -9.51
N GLU A 272 24.68 4.28 -10.10
CA GLU A 272 23.23 4.42 -10.17
C GLU A 272 22.70 3.58 -11.33
N ILE A 273 21.95 2.52 -11.02
CA ILE A 273 21.44 1.57 -12.02
C ILE A 273 20.08 2.05 -12.57
N GLU A 274 19.19 2.49 -11.70
CA GLU A 274 17.87 3.03 -12.06
C GLU A 274 17.64 4.36 -11.33
N PRO A 275 17.31 5.43 -12.06
CA PRO A 275 17.11 5.51 -13.51
C PRO A 275 18.40 5.52 -14.34
N GLY A 276 19.55 5.70 -13.72
CA GLY A 276 20.84 5.90 -14.37
C GLY A 276 21.18 7.39 -14.52
N ILE A 277 22.49 7.67 -14.61
CA ILE A 277 23.03 9.03 -14.55
C ILE A 277 22.58 9.95 -15.70
N ASN A 278 22.13 9.37 -16.82
CA ASN A 278 21.70 10.14 -17.99
C ASN A 278 20.30 10.75 -17.85
N VAL A 279 19.51 10.36 -16.85
CA VAL A 279 18.22 10.97 -16.53
C VAL A 279 18.48 12.23 -15.70
N ASP A 280 18.27 13.40 -16.30
CA ASP A 280 18.64 14.69 -15.68
C ASP A 280 17.56 15.77 -15.80
N SER A 281 16.88 15.90 -16.97
CA SER A 281 15.79 16.87 -17.13
C SER A 281 14.54 16.43 -16.36
N ASP A 282 13.67 17.40 -16.01
CA ASP A 282 12.40 17.12 -15.31
C ASP A 282 11.50 16.18 -16.12
N GLU A 283 11.53 16.29 -17.45
CA GLU A 283 10.81 15.44 -18.37
C GLU A 283 11.34 13.99 -18.30
N ASP A 284 12.64 13.77 -18.34
CA ASP A 284 13.25 12.44 -18.22
C ASP A 284 12.88 11.78 -16.87
N TRP A 285 12.93 12.57 -15.78
CA TRP A 285 12.53 12.09 -14.46
C TRP A 285 11.06 11.68 -14.40
N LEU A 286 10.19 12.50 -15.01
CA LEU A 286 8.76 12.22 -15.04
C LEU A 286 8.44 11.00 -15.90
N ASP A 287 9.10 10.85 -17.03
CA ASP A 287 8.96 9.68 -17.91
C ASP A 287 9.45 8.40 -17.21
N PHE A 288 10.57 8.48 -16.49
CA PHE A 288 10.99 7.37 -15.63
C PHE A 288 9.95 7.06 -14.56
N ALA A 289 9.39 8.07 -13.90
CA ALA A 289 8.35 7.88 -12.89
C ALA A 289 7.12 7.19 -13.48
N ARG A 290 6.64 7.63 -14.65
CA ARG A 290 5.49 7.02 -15.34
C ARG A 290 5.76 5.58 -15.77
N ALA A 291 6.97 5.28 -16.24
CA ALA A 291 7.35 3.95 -16.71
C ALA A 291 7.57 2.93 -15.58
N LYS A 292 8.12 3.38 -14.43
CA LYS A 292 8.60 2.49 -13.36
C LYS A 292 7.84 2.63 -12.04
N GLY A 293 7.07 3.69 -11.88
CA GLY A 293 6.31 3.91 -10.65
C GLY A 293 5.16 2.91 -10.48
N ASN A 294 4.70 2.81 -9.24
CA ASN A 294 3.63 1.89 -8.87
C ASN A 294 2.90 2.37 -7.62
N THR A 295 1.73 1.78 -7.36
CA THR A 295 1.05 1.88 -6.07
C THR A 295 1.86 1.23 -4.96
N VAL A 296 1.75 1.72 -3.74
CA VAL A 296 2.22 1.02 -2.52
C VAL A 296 1.13 0.19 -1.85
N TYR A 297 -0.03 0.07 -2.50
CA TYR A 297 -1.19 -0.69 -2.00
C TYR A 297 -1.76 -0.13 -0.69
N HIS A 298 -1.84 1.19 -0.59
CA HIS A 298 -2.44 1.94 0.52
C HIS A 298 -3.72 2.71 0.11
N PRO A 299 -4.64 2.11 -0.69
CA PRO A 299 -5.78 2.83 -1.23
C PRO A 299 -6.73 3.30 -0.13
N VAL A 300 -7.26 4.51 -0.31
CA VAL A 300 -8.24 5.14 0.57
C VAL A 300 -9.25 5.96 -0.24
N GLY A 301 -10.28 6.46 0.42
CA GLY A 301 -11.12 7.55 -0.09
C GLY A 301 -12.40 7.12 -0.81
N THR A 302 -12.54 5.86 -1.24
CA THR A 302 -13.64 5.38 -2.10
C THR A 302 -15.00 5.24 -1.42
N CYS A 303 -15.07 5.45 -0.12
CA CYS A 303 -16.30 5.61 0.66
C CYS A 303 -16.13 6.82 1.60
N LYS A 304 -15.74 7.98 1.04
CA LYS A 304 -15.53 9.22 1.78
C LYS A 304 -16.83 9.64 2.47
N MET A 305 -16.75 10.10 3.73
CA MET A 305 -17.87 10.72 4.42
C MET A 305 -18.24 12.07 3.76
N GLY A 306 -19.53 12.35 3.75
CA GLY A 306 -20.08 13.55 3.16
C GLY A 306 -21.04 13.25 2.02
N SER A 307 -21.54 14.31 1.42
CA SER A 307 -22.41 14.26 0.21
C SER A 307 -21.58 14.08 -1.05
#